data_8e9e712c0795b124139c61e2e2635116
#
_entry.id   8e9e712c0795b124139c61e2e2635116
#
_cell.length_a   1.000
_cell.length_b   1.000
_cell.length_c   1.000
_cell.angle_alpha   90.00
_cell.angle_beta   90.00
_cell.angle_gamma   90.00
#
_symmetry.space_group_name_H-M   'P 1'
#
loop_
_entity.id
_entity.type
_entity.pdbx_description
1 polymer ?
#
loop_
_entity_poly.entity_id
_entity_poly.type
_entity_poly.pdbx_seq_one_letter_code
_entity_poly.pdbx_strand_id
1 'polypeptide(L)'
;MDIRIRELTADDEFEGIKVDGSFTVDSVLVLTLENGRIGYAVEEVPRYTKRYEDEPDGKTEETGYAGYIGNPDQVMYLACLGDKFAGQIQLRKNWNGYAYVEEIKVDSAYRRYGVGRKLIDQAKNWAKAGGMPGIMLETQNNNVRACKFYESCGFVLGGFDACLYKGLNKQNNEIALYWYLMFD
;
A
#
# COMPACT_ATOMS: atom_id res chain seq x y z
N MET A 1 -15.14 7.88 16.31
CA MET A 1 -13.83 7.27 16.69
C MET A 1 -12.73 8.20 16.23
N ASP A 2 -11.86 8.61 17.16
CA ASP A 2 -10.75 9.50 16.81
C ASP A 2 -9.54 8.67 16.37
N ILE A 3 -9.16 8.80 15.09
CA ILE A 3 -8.01 8.13 14.50
C ILE A 3 -6.86 9.12 14.52
N ARG A 4 -5.82 8.83 15.27
CA ARG A 4 -4.59 9.61 15.34
C ARG A 4 -3.55 8.99 14.39
N ILE A 5 -2.98 9.81 13.51
CA ILE A 5 -1.82 9.42 12.70
C ILE A 5 -0.58 10.06 13.34
N ARG A 6 0.47 9.27 13.51
CA ARG A 6 1.77 9.73 13.98
C ARG A 6 2.91 9.03 13.27
N GLU A 7 4.05 9.65 13.25
CA GLU A 7 5.28 9.05 12.74
C GLU A 7 5.80 7.98 13.70
N LEU A 8 6.47 6.97 13.16
CA LEU A 8 7.23 5.98 13.90
C LEU A 8 8.45 6.65 14.54
N THR A 9 8.72 6.34 15.80
CA THR A 9 9.84 6.89 16.57
C THR A 9 10.70 5.79 17.17
N ALA A 10 11.89 6.13 17.65
CA ALA A 10 12.79 5.20 18.32
C ALA A 10 12.24 4.65 19.67
N ASP A 11 11.24 5.33 20.23
CA ASP A 11 10.59 4.92 21.48
C ASP A 11 9.49 3.86 21.26
N ASP A 12 9.18 3.52 19.99
CA ASP A 12 8.18 2.52 19.67
C ASP A 12 8.72 1.10 19.87
N GLU A 13 7.94 0.25 20.53
CA GLU A 13 8.19 -1.18 20.62
C GLU A 13 7.74 -1.86 19.33
N PHE A 14 8.66 -2.13 18.41
CA PHE A 14 8.35 -2.65 17.06
C PHE A 14 7.62 -3.99 17.08
N GLU A 15 7.94 -4.86 18.06
CA GLU A 15 7.24 -6.15 18.25
C GLU A 15 5.74 -5.98 18.56
N GLY A 16 5.33 -4.84 19.09
CA GLY A 16 3.94 -4.51 19.40
C GLY A 16 3.13 -4.03 18.19
N ILE A 17 3.81 -3.65 17.09
CA ILE A 17 3.15 -3.15 15.87
C ILE A 17 2.69 -4.32 15.01
N LYS A 18 1.57 -4.94 15.39
CA LYS A 18 0.97 -6.05 14.63
C LYS A 18 -0.31 -5.61 13.98
N VAL A 19 -0.36 -5.70 12.66
CA VAL A 19 -1.53 -5.35 11.84
C VAL A 19 -1.90 -6.55 10.97
N ASP A 20 -3.10 -7.09 11.12
CA ASP A 20 -3.60 -8.14 10.24
C ASP A 20 -3.94 -7.57 8.86
N GLY A 21 -2.98 -7.64 7.95
CA GLY A 21 -3.11 -7.19 6.55
C GLY A 21 -3.81 -8.19 5.63
N SER A 22 -4.27 -9.34 6.12
CA SER A 22 -4.93 -10.35 5.28
C SER A 22 -6.16 -9.80 4.57
N PHE A 23 -6.42 -10.29 3.35
CA PHE A 23 -7.58 -9.88 2.56
C PHE A 23 -8.20 -11.07 1.83
N THR A 24 -9.48 -10.91 1.51
CA THR A 24 -10.23 -11.88 0.72
C THR A 24 -10.08 -11.57 -0.76
N VAL A 25 -9.72 -12.56 -1.54
CA VAL A 25 -9.81 -12.57 -3.00
C VAL A 25 -11.08 -13.31 -3.38
N ASP A 26 -11.98 -12.65 -4.09
CA ASP A 26 -13.22 -13.19 -4.64
C ASP A 26 -13.44 -12.71 -6.09
N SER A 27 -12.54 -11.85 -6.57
CA SER A 27 -12.56 -11.28 -7.91
C SER A 27 -11.15 -10.87 -8.34
N VAL A 28 -10.99 -10.67 -9.64
CA VAL A 28 -9.75 -10.15 -10.25
C VAL A 28 -10.08 -9.03 -11.24
N LEU A 29 -9.14 -8.11 -11.43
CA LEU A 29 -9.22 -7.14 -12.51
C LEU A 29 -8.63 -7.76 -13.79
N VAL A 30 -9.45 -7.82 -14.84
CA VAL A 30 -9.04 -8.21 -16.19
C VAL A 30 -8.81 -6.93 -16.99
N LEU A 31 -7.57 -6.71 -17.40
CA LEU A 31 -7.16 -5.46 -18.03
C LEU A 31 -7.58 -5.40 -19.49
N THR A 32 -7.94 -4.22 -19.93
CA THR A 32 -8.13 -3.86 -21.35
C THR A 32 -7.25 -2.68 -21.71
N LEU A 33 -6.81 -2.63 -22.95
CA LEU A 33 -6.06 -1.50 -23.48
C LEU A 33 -6.74 -1.02 -24.75
N GLU A 34 -7.39 0.13 -24.68
CA GLU A 34 -8.13 0.72 -25.79
C GLU A 34 -7.72 2.18 -25.98
N ASN A 35 -7.34 2.54 -27.20
CA ASN A 35 -6.91 3.91 -27.56
C ASN A 35 -5.83 4.48 -26.61
N GLY A 36 -4.88 3.65 -26.17
CA GLY A 36 -3.80 4.02 -25.26
C GLY A 36 -4.24 4.23 -23.79
N ARG A 37 -5.46 3.85 -23.44
CA ARG A 37 -5.97 3.91 -22.07
C ARG A 37 -6.14 2.51 -21.49
N ILE A 38 -5.69 2.35 -20.26
CA ILE A 38 -5.85 1.11 -19.50
C ILE A 38 -7.22 1.16 -18.85
N GLY A 39 -8.06 0.20 -19.21
CA GLY A 39 -9.33 -0.07 -18.56
C GLY A 39 -9.31 -1.45 -17.90
N TYR A 40 -10.38 -1.83 -17.24
CA TYR A 40 -10.54 -3.18 -16.70
C TYR A 40 -12.02 -3.56 -16.52
N ALA A 41 -12.25 -4.87 -16.52
CA ALA A 41 -13.46 -5.50 -16.02
C ALA A 41 -13.17 -6.19 -14.69
N VAL A 42 -14.19 -6.41 -13.88
CA VAL A 42 -14.09 -7.22 -12.65
C VAL A 42 -14.68 -8.59 -12.95
N GLU A 43 -13.89 -9.65 -12.79
CA GLU A 43 -14.34 -11.02 -12.95
C GLU A 43 -14.30 -11.75 -11.61
N GLU A 44 -15.37 -12.49 -11.32
CA GLU A 44 -15.44 -13.31 -10.10
C GLU A 44 -14.53 -14.53 -10.20
N VAL A 45 -13.89 -14.87 -9.09
CA VAL A 45 -13.06 -16.08 -8.95
C VAL A 45 -13.44 -16.81 -7.65
N PRO A 46 -13.12 -18.12 -7.56
CA PRO A 46 -13.31 -18.87 -6.31
C PRO A 46 -12.65 -18.14 -5.13
N ARG A 47 -13.41 -18.00 -4.06
CA ARG A 47 -13.02 -17.21 -2.88
C ARG A 47 -11.90 -17.87 -2.09
N TYR A 48 -10.85 -17.11 -1.75
CA TYR A 48 -9.80 -17.51 -0.82
C TYR A 48 -9.27 -16.31 -0.03
N THR A 49 -8.53 -16.59 1.05
CA THR A 49 -7.84 -15.55 1.82
C THR A 49 -6.39 -15.51 1.42
N LYS A 50 -5.87 -14.32 1.20
CA LYS A 50 -4.46 -14.06 0.89
C LYS A 50 -3.83 -13.19 1.99
N ARG A 51 -2.55 -13.47 2.26
CA ARG A 51 -1.66 -12.59 3.02
C ARG A 51 -0.47 -12.30 2.13
N TYR A 52 0.05 -11.09 2.20
CA TYR A 52 1.40 -10.83 1.75
C TYR A 52 2.29 -11.50 2.80
N GLU A 53 3.00 -12.56 2.43
CA GLU A 53 3.99 -13.16 3.30
C GLU A 53 5.08 -12.13 3.54
N ASP A 54 5.46 -11.97 4.80
CA ASP A 54 6.64 -11.20 5.15
C ASP A 54 7.81 -11.85 4.39
N GLU A 55 8.53 -11.06 3.60
CA GLU A 55 9.49 -11.57 2.63
C GLU A 55 10.52 -12.50 3.31
N PRO A 56 10.95 -13.59 2.64
CA PRO A 56 11.89 -14.55 3.21
C PRO A 56 13.33 -14.01 3.35
N ASP A 57 13.55 -12.72 3.23
CA ASP A 57 14.86 -12.07 3.20
C ASP A 57 15.57 -11.97 4.57
N GLY A 58 15.05 -12.62 5.61
CA GLY A 58 15.72 -12.68 6.91
C GLY A 58 15.84 -11.33 7.64
N LYS A 59 15.22 -10.28 7.13
CA LYS A 59 15.04 -9.03 7.85
C LYS A 59 13.92 -9.25 8.85
N THR A 60 14.24 -9.24 10.13
CA THR A 60 13.23 -9.13 11.16
C THR A 60 12.51 -7.78 10.97
N GLU A 61 11.21 -7.72 11.26
CA GLU A 61 10.44 -6.45 11.22
C GLU A 61 11.17 -5.34 11.97
N GLU A 62 11.84 -5.66 13.07
CA GLU A 62 12.67 -4.74 13.88
C GLU A 62 13.80 -4.06 13.10
N THR A 63 14.55 -4.80 12.28
CA THR A 63 15.65 -4.23 11.48
C THR A 63 15.11 -3.43 10.29
N GLY A 64 13.89 -3.76 9.82
CA GLY A 64 13.21 -3.03 8.74
C GLY A 64 12.73 -1.66 9.19
N TYR A 65 12.08 -1.56 10.34
CA TYR A 65 11.46 -0.31 10.82
C TYR A 65 12.47 0.76 11.25
N ALA A 66 13.62 0.35 11.80
CA ALA A 66 14.67 1.29 12.19
C ALA A 66 15.16 2.19 11.04
N GLY A 67 15.09 1.69 9.80
CA GLY A 67 15.49 2.45 8.60
C GLY A 67 14.63 3.67 8.29
N TYR A 68 13.41 3.74 8.84
CA TYR A 68 12.49 4.86 8.62
C TYR A 68 12.69 6.00 9.62
N ILE A 69 13.36 5.75 10.76
CA ILE A 69 13.51 6.73 11.84
C ILE A 69 14.58 7.75 11.47
N GLY A 70 14.17 9.04 11.43
CA GLY A 70 15.09 10.13 11.13
C GLY A 70 15.65 10.12 9.71
N ASN A 71 15.09 9.35 8.80
CA ASN A 71 15.52 9.26 7.41
C ASN A 71 14.78 10.30 6.56
N PRO A 72 15.48 11.21 5.84
CA PRO A 72 14.84 12.24 5.04
C PRO A 72 14.10 11.68 3.80
N ASP A 73 14.50 10.49 3.32
CA ASP A 73 13.97 9.87 2.10
C ASP A 73 12.96 8.75 2.38
N GLN A 74 12.72 8.43 3.65
CA GLN A 74 11.78 7.37 4.07
C GLN A 74 11.03 7.79 5.32
N VAL A 75 9.78 7.37 5.43
CA VAL A 75 8.97 7.60 6.64
C VAL A 75 7.95 6.48 6.83
N MET A 76 7.68 6.16 8.07
CA MET A 76 6.59 5.26 8.44
C MET A 76 5.61 5.99 9.35
N TYR A 77 4.34 5.92 9.02
CA TYR A 77 3.25 6.44 9.85
C TYR A 77 2.41 5.31 10.40
N LEU A 78 2.03 5.48 11.66
CA LEU A 78 1.14 4.59 12.41
C LEU A 78 -0.21 5.24 12.59
N ALA A 79 -1.28 4.49 12.35
CA ALA A 79 -2.65 4.88 12.68
C ALA A 79 -3.05 4.21 14.00
N CYS A 80 -3.46 5.02 14.97
CA CYS A 80 -3.86 4.57 16.30
C CYS A 80 -5.32 4.92 16.57
N LEU A 81 -6.05 4.00 17.18
CA LEU A 81 -7.38 4.16 17.76
C LEU A 81 -7.27 3.94 19.27
N GLY A 82 -7.23 5.04 20.03
CA GLY A 82 -6.77 4.97 21.42
C GLY A 82 -5.35 4.42 21.48
N ASP A 83 -5.14 3.37 22.27
CA ASP A 83 -3.83 2.72 22.45
C ASP A 83 -3.58 1.54 21.49
N LYS A 84 -4.48 1.31 20.53
CA LYS A 84 -4.36 0.18 19.59
C LYS A 84 -3.88 0.64 18.23
N PHE A 85 -2.94 -0.12 17.66
CA PHE A 85 -2.53 0.06 16.27
C PHE A 85 -3.65 -0.43 15.34
N ALA A 86 -4.09 0.46 14.46
CA ALA A 86 -5.18 0.19 13.51
C ALA A 86 -4.69 0.09 12.06
N GLY A 87 -3.47 0.53 11.80
CA GLY A 87 -2.86 0.47 10.47
C GLY A 87 -1.52 1.18 10.41
N GLN A 88 -0.87 1.04 9.29
CA GLN A 88 0.44 1.65 9.01
C GLN A 88 0.59 1.96 7.53
N ILE A 89 1.48 2.89 7.22
CA ILE A 89 1.96 3.17 5.86
C ILE A 89 3.45 3.43 5.88
N GLN A 90 4.17 2.79 4.96
CA GLN A 90 5.59 2.95 4.73
C GLN A 90 5.80 3.65 3.39
N LEU A 91 6.58 4.71 3.41
CA LEU A 91 6.82 5.58 2.27
C LEU A 91 8.30 5.76 2.05
N ARG A 92 8.71 5.82 0.80
CA ARG A 92 10.05 6.26 0.41
C ARG A 92 10.01 7.18 -0.80
N LYS A 93 11.00 8.02 -0.94
CA LYS A 93 11.25 8.75 -2.17
C LYS A 93 11.75 7.78 -3.24
N ASN A 94 11.05 7.70 -4.36
CA ASN A 94 11.42 6.81 -5.45
C ASN A 94 12.43 7.46 -6.39
N TRP A 95 13.15 6.66 -7.18
CA TRP A 95 14.12 7.12 -8.18
C TRP A 95 13.53 8.09 -9.20
N ASN A 96 12.24 7.99 -9.49
CA ASN A 96 11.51 8.86 -10.42
C ASN A 96 10.91 10.12 -9.75
N GLY A 97 11.22 10.35 -8.47
CA GLY A 97 10.80 11.52 -7.70
C GLY A 97 9.45 11.42 -7.00
N TYR A 98 8.64 10.40 -7.28
CA TYR A 98 7.38 10.19 -6.56
C TYR A 98 7.60 9.69 -5.13
N ALA A 99 6.64 9.98 -4.25
CA ALA A 99 6.50 9.22 -3.02
C ALA A 99 5.99 7.82 -3.34
N TYR A 100 6.78 6.80 -3.06
CA TYR A 100 6.38 5.40 -3.28
C TYR A 100 5.84 4.81 -1.98
N VAL A 101 4.61 4.29 -2.04
CA VAL A 101 4.03 3.51 -0.94
C VAL A 101 4.60 2.10 -1.02
N GLU A 102 5.54 1.76 -0.15
CA GLU A 102 6.11 0.41 -0.07
C GLU A 102 5.11 -0.56 0.54
N GLU A 103 4.40 -0.09 1.57
CA GLU A 103 3.36 -0.85 2.21
C GLU A 103 2.27 0.07 2.77
N ILE A 104 1.02 -0.37 2.70
CA ILE A 104 -0.10 0.17 3.46
C ILE A 104 -0.93 -0.98 4.00
N LYS A 105 -1.05 -1.06 5.31
CA LYS A 105 -1.87 -2.07 6.00
C LYS A 105 -2.90 -1.39 6.88
N VAL A 106 -4.13 -1.89 6.84
CA VAL A 106 -5.18 -1.57 7.80
C VAL A 106 -5.67 -2.87 8.40
N ASP A 107 -5.60 -2.97 9.71
CA ASP A 107 -6.04 -4.13 10.45
C ASP A 107 -7.50 -4.48 10.10
N SER A 108 -7.76 -5.76 9.92
CA SER A 108 -9.06 -6.27 9.48
C SER A 108 -10.22 -5.80 10.37
N ALA A 109 -9.98 -5.66 11.68
CA ALA A 109 -10.96 -5.19 12.66
C ALA A 109 -11.27 -3.67 12.54
N TYR A 110 -10.37 -2.89 11.92
CA TYR A 110 -10.50 -1.43 11.81
C TYR A 110 -10.73 -0.94 10.38
N ARG A 111 -10.99 -1.85 9.44
CA ARG A 111 -11.36 -1.48 8.07
C ARG A 111 -12.72 -0.77 8.03
N ARG A 112 -12.89 0.10 7.03
CA ARG A 112 -14.10 0.90 6.78
C ARG A 112 -14.38 2.01 7.81
N TYR A 113 -13.49 2.24 8.77
CA TYR A 113 -13.55 3.38 9.69
C TYR A 113 -12.76 4.60 9.20
N GLY A 114 -12.26 4.58 7.97
CA GLY A 114 -11.50 5.70 7.37
C GLY A 114 -10.00 5.69 7.65
N VAL A 115 -9.46 4.65 8.32
CA VAL A 115 -8.03 4.53 8.65
C VAL A 115 -7.15 4.66 7.41
N GLY A 116 -7.42 3.87 6.38
CA GLY A 116 -6.64 3.89 5.13
C GLY A 116 -6.64 5.26 4.46
N ARG A 117 -7.79 5.96 4.45
CA ARG A 117 -7.87 7.31 3.87
C ARG A 117 -7.01 8.32 4.62
N LYS A 118 -7.03 8.28 5.95
CA LYS A 118 -6.17 9.15 6.77
C LYS A 118 -4.68 8.85 6.56
N LEU A 119 -4.30 7.59 6.37
CA LEU A 119 -2.92 7.21 6.02
C LEU A 119 -2.51 7.77 4.65
N ILE A 120 -3.38 7.67 3.63
CA ILE A 120 -3.14 8.27 2.31
C ILE A 120 -3.06 9.79 2.38
N ASP A 121 -3.93 10.44 3.18
CA ASP A 121 -3.88 11.90 3.36
C ASP A 121 -2.57 12.33 4.04
N GLN A 122 -2.06 11.56 5.00
CA GLN A 122 -0.75 11.79 5.59
C GLN A 122 0.39 11.60 4.57
N ALA A 123 0.30 10.58 3.71
CA ALA A 123 1.24 10.39 2.62
C ALA A 123 1.26 11.57 1.64
N LYS A 124 0.09 12.17 1.33
CA LYS A 124 -0.01 13.39 0.53
C LYS A 124 0.72 14.55 1.19
N ASN A 125 0.55 14.72 2.50
CA ASN A 125 1.21 15.81 3.24
C ASN A 125 2.73 15.65 3.19
N TRP A 126 3.25 14.45 3.44
CA TRP A 126 4.68 14.16 3.38
C TRP A 126 5.26 14.39 1.97
N ALA A 127 4.59 13.88 0.94
CA ALA A 127 5.02 14.02 -0.44
C ALA A 127 5.05 15.49 -0.88
N LYS A 128 4.01 16.28 -0.53
CA LYS A 128 3.96 17.71 -0.83
C LYS A 128 5.03 18.49 -0.09
N ALA A 129 5.25 18.20 1.19
CA ALA A 129 6.32 18.83 1.98
C ALA A 129 7.71 18.54 1.41
N GLY A 130 7.91 17.35 0.83
CA GLY A 130 9.12 16.94 0.13
C GLY A 130 9.25 17.46 -1.31
N GLY A 131 8.29 18.26 -1.82
CA GLY A 131 8.28 18.78 -3.18
C GLY A 131 8.14 17.68 -4.25
N MET A 132 7.55 16.54 -3.91
CA MET A 132 7.35 15.42 -4.84
C MET A 132 6.14 15.67 -5.75
N PRO A 133 6.15 15.20 -7.01
CA PRO A 133 5.07 15.47 -7.96
C PRO A 133 3.79 14.66 -7.69
N GLY A 134 3.84 13.70 -6.77
CA GLY A 134 2.69 12.85 -6.45
C GLY A 134 3.10 11.61 -5.67
N ILE A 135 2.17 10.68 -5.60
CA ILE A 135 2.34 9.38 -4.94
C ILE A 135 2.17 8.28 -5.99
N MET A 136 2.97 7.24 -5.90
CA MET A 136 2.78 6.02 -6.67
C MET A 136 2.79 4.79 -5.76
N LEU A 137 2.12 3.75 -6.20
CA LEU A 137 2.11 2.45 -5.53
C LEU A 137 1.90 1.32 -6.53
N GLU A 138 2.21 0.12 -6.10
CA GLU A 138 1.95 -1.10 -6.83
C GLU A 138 0.98 -1.98 -6.02
N THR A 139 0.08 -2.67 -6.70
CA THR A 139 -0.74 -3.72 -6.11
C THR A 139 -1.10 -4.78 -7.13
N GLN A 140 -1.47 -5.96 -6.66
CA GLN A 140 -1.84 -7.08 -7.51
C GLN A 140 -3.28 -6.94 -8.03
N ASN A 141 -3.53 -7.42 -9.25
CA ASN A 141 -4.85 -7.35 -9.89
C ASN A 141 -5.93 -8.18 -9.16
N ASN A 142 -5.56 -9.10 -8.26
CA ASN A 142 -6.47 -9.87 -7.43
C ASN A 142 -6.82 -9.19 -6.09
N ASN A 143 -6.18 -8.06 -5.75
CA ASN A 143 -6.58 -7.25 -4.62
C ASN A 143 -7.56 -6.14 -5.05
N VAL A 144 -8.70 -6.57 -5.59
CA VAL A 144 -9.71 -5.66 -6.17
C VAL A 144 -10.19 -4.62 -5.17
N ARG A 145 -10.33 -4.98 -3.90
CA ARG A 145 -10.75 -4.06 -2.84
C ARG A 145 -9.75 -2.93 -2.62
N ALA A 146 -8.45 -3.24 -2.67
CA ALA A 146 -7.40 -2.22 -2.60
C ALA A 146 -7.41 -1.33 -3.84
N CYS A 147 -7.56 -1.92 -5.04
CA CYS A 147 -7.67 -1.15 -6.29
C CYS A 147 -8.82 -0.14 -6.23
N LYS A 148 -10.02 -0.58 -5.80
CA LYS A 148 -11.19 0.30 -5.63
C LYS A 148 -10.99 1.36 -4.55
N PHE A 149 -10.28 1.02 -3.48
CA PHE A 149 -9.91 1.98 -2.45
C PHE A 149 -8.99 3.07 -3.02
N TYR A 150 -7.95 2.72 -3.79
CA TYR A 150 -7.05 3.69 -4.39
C TYR A 150 -7.78 4.60 -5.39
N GLU A 151 -8.64 4.07 -6.24
CA GLU A 151 -9.51 4.89 -7.11
C GLU A 151 -10.33 5.89 -6.28
N SER A 152 -10.92 5.45 -5.17
CA SER A 152 -11.70 6.32 -4.29
C SER A 152 -10.87 7.42 -3.61
N CYS A 153 -9.54 7.24 -3.53
CA CYS A 153 -8.59 8.23 -3.05
C CYS A 153 -8.07 9.18 -4.14
N GLY A 154 -8.49 8.95 -5.40
CA GLY A 154 -8.11 9.77 -6.55
C GLY A 154 -6.89 9.25 -7.32
N PHE A 155 -6.43 8.04 -7.05
CA PHE A 155 -5.40 7.40 -7.86
C PHE A 155 -5.97 6.97 -9.22
N VAL A 156 -5.11 7.02 -10.22
CA VAL A 156 -5.39 6.51 -11.57
C VAL A 156 -4.45 5.36 -11.90
N LEU A 157 -4.94 4.37 -12.63
CA LEU A 157 -4.14 3.27 -13.12
C LEU A 157 -3.27 3.75 -14.29
N GLY A 158 -1.95 3.82 -14.05
CA GLY A 158 -0.99 4.38 -15.00
C GLY A 158 -0.15 3.33 -15.74
N GLY A 159 -0.15 2.07 -15.26
CA GLY A 159 0.64 1.02 -15.88
C GLY A 159 0.39 -0.36 -15.28
N PHE A 160 0.94 -1.38 -15.91
CA PHE A 160 0.89 -2.75 -15.41
C PHE A 160 2.13 -3.54 -15.84
N ASP A 161 2.44 -4.62 -15.12
CA ASP A 161 3.48 -5.57 -15.47
C ASP A 161 2.95 -7.00 -15.27
N ALA A 162 2.87 -7.76 -16.37
CA ALA A 162 2.40 -9.15 -16.37
C ALA A 162 3.51 -10.17 -16.04
N CYS A 163 4.73 -9.70 -15.81
CA CYS A 163 5.89 -10.56 -15.58
C CYS A 163 6.50 -10.39 -14.18
N LEU A 164 6.19 -9.31 -13.48
CA LEU A 164 6.82 -8.95 -12.19
C LEU A 164 6.84 -10.14 -11.21
N TYR A 165 5.69 -10.75 -10.97
CA TYR A 165 5.57 -11.84 -10.00
C TYR A 165 6.03 -13.22 -10.52
N LYS A 166 6.24 -13.36 -11.85
CA LYS A 166 6.81 -14.60 -12.42
C LYS A 166 8.25 -14.84 -12.01
N GLY A 167 8.96 -13.77 -11.59
CA GLY A 167 10.28 -13.87 -11.02
C GLY A 167 10.30 -14.61 -9.67
N LEU A 168 9.23 -14.48 -8.89
CA LEU A 168 9.06 -15.17 -7.59
C LEU A 168 8.55 -16.60 -7.79
N ASN A 169 7.59 -16.79 -8.68
CA ASN A 169 7.03 -18.10 -9.03
C ASN A 169 6.59 -18.09 -10.50
N LYS A 170 7.19 -18.95 -11.33
CA LYS A 170 6.89 -19.03 -12.78
C LYS A 170 5.43 -19.34 -13.11
N GLN A 171 4.68 -19.95 -12.19
CA GLN A 171 3.26 -20.26 -12.34
C GLN A 171 2.35 -19.13 -11.85
N ASN A 172 2.92 -18.05 -11.28
CA ASN A 172 2.14 -16.92 -10.84
C ASN A 172 1.61 -16.13 -12.05
N ASN A 173 0.28 -15.99 -12.12
CA ASN A 173 -0.43 -15.24 -13.15
C ASN A 173 -0.95 -13.88 -12.68
N GLU A 174 -0.54 -13.44 -11.48
CA GLU A 174 -0.89 -12.12 -10.96
C GLU A 174 -0.21 -11.04 -11.79
N ILE A 175 -0.91 -9.93 -11.95
CA ILE A 175 -0.45 -8.77 -12.69
C ILE A 175 -0.21 -7.64 -11.69
N ALA A 176 0.97 -7.03 -11.75
CA ALA A 176 1.26 -5.83 -10.99
C ALA A 176 0.56 -4.63 -11.65
N LEU A 177 -0.13 -3.84 -10.84
CA LEU A 177 -0.84 -2.64 -11.26
C LEU A 177 -0.20 -1.42 -10.60
N TYR A 178 0.23 -0.45 -11.40
CA TYR A 178 0.85 0.77 -10.93
C TYR A 178 -0.15 1.91 -10.89
N TRP A 179 -0.40 2.42 -9.70
CA TRP A 179 -1.36 3.49 -9.42
C TRP A 179 -0.63 4.79 -9.11
N TYR A 180 -1.17 5.90 -9.60
CA TYR A 180 -0.59 7.23 -9.46
C TYR A 180 -1.62 8.24 -8.96
N LEU A 181 -1.23 9.03 -7.97
CA LEU A 181 -1.92 10.22 -7.53
C LEU A 181 -1.00 11.41 -7.79
N MET A 182 -1.26 12.14 -8.88
CA MET A 182 -0.46 13.29 -9.26
C MET A 182 -0.97 14.56 -8.55
N PHE A 183 -0.06 15.43 -8.18
CA PHE A 183 -0.38 16.74 -7.64
C PHE A 183 -0.35 17.77 -8.76
N ASP A 184 -1.30 18.73 -8.71
CA ASP A 184 -1.35 19.88 -9.61
C ASP A 184 -0.25 20.88 -9.28
#